data_e9b5a9d168500113082c683e5a5e8962
#
_entry.id   e9b5a9d168500113082c683e5a5e8962
#
_cell.length_a   1.000
_cell.length_b   1.000
_cell.length_c   1.000
_cell.angle_alpha   90.00
_cell.angle_beta   90.00
_cell.angle_gamma   90.00
#
_symmetry.space_group_name_H-M   'P 1'
#
loop_
_entity.id
_entity.type
_entity.pdbx_description
1 polymer ?
#
loop_
_entity_poly.entity_id
_entity_poly.type
_entity_poly.pdbx_seq_one_letter_code
_entity_poly.pdbx_strand_id
1 'polypeptide(L)' 'MHILVTGFAPFDNQNINPSWEAVTQLEDIIGTHTIDKLKLPTSFKKVDNIINKTLASNHYDVVLAIG' A
#
# COMPACT_ATOMS: atom_id res chain seq x y z
N MET A 1 -15.10 4.97 5.70
CA MET A 1 -14.45 3.69 5.38
C MET A 1 -12.98 3.72 5.72
N HIS A 2 -12.44 2.60 6.12
CA HIS A 2 -11.01 2.42 6.33
C HIS A 2 -10.44 1.68 5.12
N ILE A 3 -9.58 2.34 4.34
CA ILE A 3 -9.11 1.84 3.05
C ILE A 3 -7.59 1.65 3.11
N LEU A 4 -7.13 0.46 2.73
CA LEU A 4 -5.70 0.19 2.58
C LEU A 4 -5.32 0.33 1.11
N VAL A 5 -4.32 1.17 0.83
CA VAL A 5 -3.79 1.35 -0.53
C VAL A 5 -2.34 0.88 -0.52
N THR A 6 -1.99 -0.02 -1.42
CA THR A 6 -0.64 -0.57 -1.51
C THR A 6 0.06 -0.15 -2.80
N GLY A 7 1.36 0.04 -2.71
CA GLY A 7 2.23 0.27 -3.86
C GLY A 7 3.54 -0.46 -3.67
N PHE A 8 4.31 -0.64 -4.73
CA PHE A 8 5.58 -1.36 -4.67
C PHE A 8 6.76 -0.42 -4.46
N ALA A 9 7.76 -0.90 -3.69
CA ALA A 9 9.03 -0.22 -3.53
C ALA A 9 9.79 -0.15 -4.87
N PRO A 10 10.70 0.84 -5.04
CA PRO A 10 11.55 0.90 -6.24
C PRO A 10 12.41 -0.35 -6.40
N PHE A 11 12.66 -0.73 -7.66
CA PHE A 11 13.61 -1.81 -7.97
C PHE A 11 15.05 -1.33 -7.80
N ASP A 12 15.98 -2.27 -7.75
CA ASP A 12 17.39 -2.04 -7.45
C ASP A 12 18.03 -0.91 -8.31
N ASN A 13 17.69 -0.83 -9.58
CA ASN A 13 18.28 0.14 -10.50
C ASN A 13 17.40 1.36 -10.77
N GLN A 14 16.34 1.52 -9.99
CA GLN A 14 15.41 2.64 -10.17
C GLN A 14 15.26 3.41 -8.87
N ASN A 15 15.29 4.73 -8.96
CA ASN A 15 15.12 5.60 -7.79
C ASN A 15 13.68 5.71 -7.36
N ILE A 16 12.73 5.49 -8.26
CA ILE A 16 11.31 5.62 -7.96
C ILE A 16 10.53 4.49 -8.62
N ASN A 17 9.40 4.15 -8.01
CA ASN A 17 8.43 3.24 -8.60
C ASN A 17 7.12 4.02 -8.80
N PRO A 18 6.59 4.11 -10.03
CA PRO A 18 5.38 4.90 -10.28
C PRO A 18 4.19 4.50 -9.43
N SER A 19 4.04 3.22 -9.09
CA SER A 19 2.93 2.78 -8.25
C SER A 19 3.01 3.39 -6.85
N TRP A 20 4.19 3.39 -6.24
CA TRP A 20 4.37 4.00 -4.92
C TRP A 20 4.24 5.51 -4.97
N GLU A 21 4.76 6.15 -6.01
CA GLU A 21 4.60 7.59 -6.20
C GLU A 21 3.13 7.98 -6.27
N ALA A 22 2.31 7.21 -6.98
CA ALA A 22 0.87 7.46 -7.04
C ALA A 22 0.23 7.34 -5.66
N VAL A 23 0.62 6.33 -4.88
CA VAL A 23 0.09 6.12 -3.52
C VAL A 23 0.47 7.28 -2.60
N THR A 24 1.71 7.77 -2.67
CA THR A 24 2.16 8.86 -1.79
C THR A 24 1.46 10.19 -2.05
N GLN A 25 0.88 10.37 -3.24
CA GLN A 25 0.15 11.57 -3.57
C GLN A 25 -1.29 11.58 -3.07
N LEU A 26 -1.79 10.44 -2.60
CA LEU A 26 -3.12 10.38 -2.02
C LEU A 26 -3.16 11.05 -0.65
N GLU A 27 -4.28 11.71 -0.35
CA GLU A 27 -4.51 12.25 0.98
C GLU A 27 -4.80 11.12 1.97
N ASP A 28 -4.38 11.30 3.23
CA ASP A 28 -4.63 10.31 4.28
C ASP A 28 -6.11 10.22 4.67
N ILE A 29 -6.84 11.30 4.48
CA ILE A 29 -8.27 11.36 4.75
C ILE A 29 -8.96 12.00 3.56
N ILE A 30 -9.95 11.30 3.00
CA ILE A 30 -10.77 11.79 1.89
C ILE A 30 -12.22 11.74 2.34
N GLY A 31 -12.80 12.92 2.62
CA GLY A 31 -14.14 12.99 3.18
C GLY A 31 -14.19 12.32 4.55
N THR A 32 -14.99 11.27 4.70
CA THR A 32 -15.08 10.47 5.93
C THR A 32 -14.24 9.19 5.86
N HIS A 33 -13.44 9.02 4.80
CA HIS A 33 -12.65 7.82 4.57
C HIS A 33 -11.21 8.02 5.05
N THR A 34 -10.70 7.05 5.81
CA THR A 34 -9.30 7.03 6.23
C THR A 34 -8.50 6.16 5.28
N ILE A 35 -7.39 6.68 4.78
CA ILE A 35 -6.53 5.99 3.82
C ILE A 35 -5.22 5.61 4.50
N ASP A 36 -4.96 4.32 4.61
CA ASP A 36 -3.66 3.81 5.04
C ASP A 36 -2.85 3.43 3.80
N LYS A 37 -1.56 3.76 3.81
CA LYS A 37 -0.66 3.49 2.70
C LYS A 37 0.35 2.45 3.12
N LEU A 38 0.58 1.46 2.27
CA LEU A 38 1.53 0.39 2.55
C LEU A 38 2.47 0.21 1.36
N LYS A 39 3.77 0.38 1.61
CA LYS A 39 4.80 0.12 0.61
C LYS A 39 5.22 -1.34 0.69
N LEU A 40 5.07 -2.06 -0.42
CA LEU A 40 5.40 -3.48 -0.51
C LEU A 40 6.78 -3.67 -1.14
N PRO A 41 7.56 -4.63 -0.65
CA PRO A 41 8.81 -5.01 -1.31
C PRO A 41 8.50 -5.72 -2.63
N THR A 42 9.46 -5.73 -3.55
CA THR A 42 9.31 -6.40 -4.84
C THR A 42 9.49 -7.91 -4.77
N SER A 43 9.72 -8.47 -3.59
CA SER A 43 9.81 -9.91 -3.36
C SER A 43 8.44 -10.51 -3.06
N PHE A 44 7.96 -11.39 -3.90
CA PHE A 44 6.65 -12.01 -3.72
C PHE A 44 6.52 -12.79 -2.40
N LYS A 45 7.59 -13.39 -1.93
CA LYS A 45 7.57 -14.14 -0.67
C LYS A 45 7.31 -13.24 0.53
N LYS A 46 7.84 -12.02 0.50
CA LYS A 46 7.66 -11.06 1.61
C LYS A 46 6.31 -10.36 1.54
N VAL A 47 5.76 -10.18 0.34
CA VAL A 47 4.49 -9.49 0.14
C VAL A 47 3.36 -10.19 0.88
N ASP A 48 3.23 -11.51 0.73
CA ASP A 48 2.17 -12.27 1.39
C ASP A 48 2.22 -12.11 2.91
N ASN A 49 3.40 -12.20 3.50
CA ASN A 49 3.57 -12.05 4.94
C ASN A 49 3.18 -10.65 5.42
N ILE A 50 3.60 -9.62 4.69
CA ILE A 50 3.31 -8.23 5.05
C ILE A 50 1.81 -7.95 4.96
N ILE A 51 1.18 -8.37 3.88
CA ILE A 51 -0.26 -8.18 3.69
C ILE A 51 -1.05 -8.92 4.77
N ASN A 52 -0.71 -10.18 5.02
CA ASN A 52 -1.40 -10.97 6.03
C ASN A 52 -1.27 -10.35 7.43
N LYS A 53 -0.09 -9.88 7.80
CA LYS A 53 0.12 -9.20 9.09
C LYS A 53 -0.68 -7.91 9.17
N THR A 54 -0.68 -7.12 8.11
CA THR A 54 -1.39 -5.85 8.08
C THR A 54 -2.89 -6.06 8.22
N LEU A 55 -3.45 -7.04 7.49
CA LEU A 55 -4.87 -7.34 7.57
C LEU A 55 -5.28 -7.97 8.90
N ALA A 56 -4.36 -8.71 9.54
CA ALA A 56 -4.63 -9.29 10.86
C ALA A 56 -4.60 -8.24 11.97
N SER A 57 -3.80 -7.19 11.82
CA SER A 57 -3.63 -6.14 12.83
C SER A 57 -4.65 -5.02 12.70
N ASN A 58 -5.26 -4.84 11.54
CA ASN A 58 -6.18 -3.74 11.25
C ASN A 58 -7.38 -4.25 10.48
N HIS A 59 -8.51 -3.59 10.69
CA HIS A 59 -9.71 -3.86 9.90
C HIS A 59 -9.82 -2.86 8.75
N TYR A 60 -9.91 -3.36 7.53
CA TYR A 60 -10.08 -2.53 6.34
C TYR A 60 -11.38 -2.91 5.62
N ASP A 61 -12.13 -1.90 5.20
CA ASP A 61 -13.34 -2.09 4.40
C ASP A 61 -13.01 -2.37 2.95
N VAL A 62 -11.91 -1.77 2.45
CA VAL A 62 -11.47 -1.92 1.06
C VAL A 62 -9.94 -2.01 1.04
N VAL A 63 -9.41 -2.85 0.16
CA VAL A 63 -7.98 -2.93 -0.12
C VAL A 63 -7.77 -2.67 -1.61
N LEU A 64 -6.99 -1.63 -1.93
CA LEU A 64 -6.67 -1.26 -3.30
C LEU A 64 -5.18 -1.50 -3.55
N ALA A 65 -4.86 -2.23 -4.60
CA ALA A 65 -3.49 -2.49 -5.00
C ALA A 65 -3.17 -1.70 -6.26
N ILE A 66 -2.14 -0.86 -6.20
CA ILE A 66 -1.67 -0.05 -7.32
C ILE A 66 -0.30 -0.57 -7.75
N GLY A 67 -0.18 -0.95 -9.01
CA GLY A 67 1.08 -1.44 -9.57
C GLY A 67 1.01 -2.86 -10.09
#